data_235d4701e057c967b2f051d030e1b947
#
_entry.id   235d4701e057c967b2f051d030e1b947
#
_cell.length_a   1.000
_cell.length_b   1.000
_cell.length_c   1.000
_cell.angle_alpha   90.00
_cell.angle_beta   90.00
_cell.angle_gamma   90.00
#
_symmetry.space_group_name_H-M   'P 1'
#
loop_
_entity.id
_entity.type
_entity.pdbx_description
1 polymer ?
#
loop_
_entity_poly.entity_id
_entity_poly.type
_entity_poly.pdbx_seq_one_letter_code
_entity_poly.pdbx_strand_id
1 'polypeptide(L)'
;MKNQLWKACLSSPLFIAASVTNIQVSAQTIDSYSADLNQITNVNQLRDVSPTDWAYEALRSLVDRYGCIASFPNQSYGGSQPLSRYELAAVLNSCLNQIERLIASSEAVVKEDLDTINRLTQEFEAELAAIGGRTDSLETRTAFLEDNQFSTTTKLGGETSFALSQVFGNEKADGSGDLDSITVFNFRSRLSFNSSFTGKDLLKVRLDALNTVPFGSGEEEDDPNVTGTGMTRTAFDEGSDGSVRIGKLYYTFAIGESGKSDKSDHSGHGHDEEKEAHGGHSEHLHGAAEGKLSFVIDAVGGEFNENFANYNEFFSEELTGAISRFGRFNPIYYQGLEGTGATVNYDFSDAVALSVGYLAPRASEPLEGAGLFNGSYAVIAQISIEPTENLGFGLTYSRGYYAPDELVVSGETGSETANAPFGEEIATSADHFGLQGKYQISDRLSISAWGGLSLAHAQTDGDNEGIAVNDGDNATIFNWAVTLAFPDLFSEGSLGGIIFGQPPKVSSNDGGLEDEDSAWHIEAQYRYQINDYVAINPGFFVVINPENNSDNDAIYVGTIRTIFEF
;
A
#
# COMPACT_ATOMS: atom_id res chain seq x y z
N MET A 1 34.63 24.38 -21.06
CA MET A 1 33.28 23.83 -21.07
C MET A 1 32.50 24.06 -19.76
N LYS A 2 32.44 25.26 -19.19
CA LYS A 2 31.81 25.52 -17.85
C LYS A 2 30.62 26.50 -17.90
N ASN A 3 30.00 26.76 -19.05
CA ASN A 3 28.98 27.80 -19.19
C ASN A 3 27.77 27.45 -20.05
N GLN A 4 27.47 26.19 -20.30
CA GLN A 4 26.32 25.78 -21.11
C GLN A 4 25.14 25.18 -20.31
N LEU A 5 25.40 24.59 -19.16
CA LEU A 5 24.35 23.92 -18.37
C LEU A 5 23.33 24.86 -17.71
N TRP A 6 23.65 26.14 -17.51
CA TRP A 6 22.72 27.12 -16.91
C TRP A 6 21.81 27.81 -17.92
N LYS A 7 22.06 27.67 -19.21
CA LYS A 7 21.23 28.32 -20.26
C LYS A 7 20.10 27.45 -20.78
N ALA A 8 20.12 26.13 -20.57
CA ALA A 8 19.06 25.21 -20.98
C ALA A 8 17.84 25.25 -20.06
N CYS A 9 18.02 25.55 -18.77
CA CYS A 9 16.92 25.63 -17.81
C CYS A 9 16.11 26.94 -17.82
N LEU A 10 16.53 27.95 -18.59
CA LEU A 10 15.92 29.29 -18.59
C LEU A 10 15.27 29.72 -19.90
N SER A 11 15.20 28.87 -20.94
CA SER A 11 14.71 29.28 -22.26
C SER A 11 13.43 28.60 -22.75
N SER A 12 12.69 27.93 -21.89
CA SER A 12 11.33 27.44 -22.24
C SER A 12 10.33 27.84 -21.16
N PRO A 13 9.70 29.00 -21.27
CA PRO A 13 8.51 29.27 -20.50
C PRO A 13 7.33 28.58 -21.19
N LEU A 14 7.11 27.30 -20.90
CA LEU A 14 5.81 26.69 -21.15
C LEU A 14 4.87 27.11 -20.00
N PHE A 15 4.41 28.36 -20.05
CA PHE A 15 3.17 28.76 -19.42
C PHE A 15 2.04 28.11 -20.20
N ILE A 16 1.64 26.90 -19.80
CA ILE A 16 0.30 26.41 -20.11
C ILE A 16 -0.64 27.23 -19.24
N ALA A 17 -1.14 28.33 -19.78
CA ALA A 17 -2.35 28.95 -19.30
C ALA A 17 -3.47 27.92 -19.49
N ALA A 18 -3.75 27.13 -18.48
CA ALA A 18 -4.97 26.36 -18.39
C ALA A 18 -6.11 27.37 -18.38
N SER A 19 -6.69 27.63 -19.56
CA SER A 19 -8.02 28.23 -19.64
C SER A 19 -8.96 27.23 -19.00
N VAL A 20 -9.31 27.49 -17.75
CA VAL A 20 -10.38 26.82 -17.02
C VAL A 20 -11.68 27.15 -17.77
N THR A 21 -11.99 26.36 -18.78
CA THR A 21 -13.37 26.25 -19.24
C THR A 21 -14.10 25.54 -18.13
N ASN A 22 -15.06 26.24 -17.51
CA ASN A 22 -15.99 25.66 -16.56
C ASN A 22 -16.69 24.47 -17.21
N ILE A 23 -16.14 23.28 -17.05
CA ILE A 23 -16.90 22.05 -17.17
C ILE A 23 -17.71 22.02 -15.88
N GLN A 24 -18.96 22.44 -15.96
CA GLN A 24 -19.95 22.10 -14.94
C GLN A 24 -20.11 20.57 -15.00
N VAL A 25 -19.26 19.87 -14.26
CA VAL A 25 -19.65 18.58 -13.73
C VAL A 25 -20.81 18.92 -12.80
N SER A 26 -22.03 18.55 -13.19
CA SER A 26 -23.12 18.44 -12.25
C SER A 26 -22.73 17.35 -11.25
N ALA A 27 -21.92 17.71 -10.28
CA ALA A 27 -22.04 17.10 -8.97
C ALA A 27 -23.51 17.34 -8.62
N GLN A 28 -24.30 16.28 -8.57
CA GLN A 28 -25.54 16.33 -7.81
C GLN A 28 -25.08 16.81 -6.43
N THR A 29 -25.33 18.09 -6.18
CA THR A 29 -25.29 18.60 -4.84
C THR A 29 -26.14 17.63 -4.03
N ILE A 30 -25.47 16.82 -3.20
CA ILE A 30 -26.10 16.35 -1.99
C ILE A 30 -26.52 17.65 -1.36
N ASP A 31 -27.83 17.94 -1.49
CA ASP A 31 -28.42 19.04 -0.75
C ASP A 31 -27.87 18.84 0.66
N SER A 32 -26.97 19.74 1.05
CA SER A 32 -26.70 19.95 2.45
C SER A 32 -28.05 20.32 3.03
N TYR A 33 -28.78 19.31 3.51
CA TYR A 33 -29.74 19.50 4.53
C TYR A 33 -28.92 20.06 5.69
N SER A 34 -28.75 21.37 5.67
CA SER A 34 -28.62 22.11 6.90
C SER A 34 -29.92 21.79 7.65
N ALA A 35 -29.91 20.67 8.39
CA ALA A 35 -30.77 20.57 9.54
C ALA A 35 -30.51 21.87 10.27
N ASP A 36 -31.50 22.77 10.26
CA ASP A 36 -31.55 23.87 11.19
C ASP A 36 -31.28 23.25 12.56
N LEU A 37 -30.02 23.24 12.95
CA LEU A 37 -29.65 23.13 14.34
C LEU A 37 -30.33 24.34 14.94
N ASN A 38 -31.51 24.13 15.51
CA ASN A 38 -32.17 25.13 16.29
C ASN A 38 -31.13 25.61 17.29
N GLN A 39 -30.48 26.71 16.93
CA GLN A 39 -29.51 27.39 17.78
C GLN A 39 -30.21 27.55 19.12
N ILE A 40 -29.61 27.04 20.19
CA ILE A 40 -30.08 27.22 21.55
C ILE A 40 -30.23 28.73 21.75
N THR A 41 -31.45 29.22 21.60
CA THR A 41 -31.74 30.64 21.61
C THR A 41 -32.04 31.17 23.02
N ASN A 42 -32.10 30.25 24.02
CA ASN A 42 -32.43 30.61 25.40
C ASN A 42 -31.61 29.76 26.40
N VAL A 43 -30.92 30.43 27.35
CA VAL A 43 -30.13 29.80 28.41
C VAL A 43 -30.96 28.85 29.29
N ASN A 44 -32.28 29.03 29.35
CA ASN A 44 -33.17 28.09 30.06
C ASN A 44 -33.28 26.71 29.43
N GLN A 45 -32.88 26.55 28.16
CA GLN A 45 -32.79 25.26 27.46
C GLN A 45 -31.57 24.43 27.88
N LEU A 46 -30.60 25.07 28.53
CA LEU A 46 -29.37 24.43 29.04
C LEU A 46 -29.49 23.97 30.49
N ARG A 47 -30.65 24.15 31.12
CA ARG A 47 -30.81 23.82 32.54
C ARG A 47 -31.03 22.31 32.71
N ASP A 48 -30.12 21.70 33.45
CA ASP A 48 -30.25 20.31 33.87
C ASP A 48 -31.48 20.12 34.77
N VAL A 49 -32.07 18.89 34.66
CA VAL A 49 -33.16 18.49 35.55
C VAL A 49 -32.57 17.97 36.85
N SER A 50 -32.86 18.64 37.94
CA SER A 50 -32.40 18.26 39.27
C SER A 50 -33.15 17.02 39.79
N PRO A 51 -32.49 16.17 40.58
CA PRO A 51 -33.18 15.05 41.28
C PRO A 51 -34.35 15.49 42.16
N THR A 52 -34.43 16.75 42.54
CA THR A 52 -35.54 17.32 43.32
C THR A 52 -36.69 17.87 42.47
N ASP A 53 -36.52 17.88 41.12
CA ASP A 53 -37.57 18.32 40.22
C ASP A 53 -38.63 17.24 40.05
N TRP A 54 -39.90 17.65 39.97
CA TRP A 54 -41.02 16.73 39.84
C TRP A 54 -40.89 15.76 38.64
N ALA A 55 -40.36 16.26 37.52
CA ALA A 55 -40.17 15.47 36.29
C ALA A 55 -39.17 14.33 36.53
N TYR A 56 -38.10 14.56 37.27
CA TYR A 56 -37.13 13.55 37.65
C TYR A 56 -37.73 12.43 38.48
N GLU A 57 -38.49 12.81 39.56
CA GLU A 57 -39.15 11.84 40.44
C GLU A 57 -40.27 11.07 39.72
N ALA A 58 -41.04 11.77 38.87
CA ALA A 58 -42.10 11.19 38.06
C ALA A 58 -41.54 10.14 37.09
N LEU A 59 -40.50 10.50 36.32
CA LEU A 59 -39.87 9.55 35.39
C LEU A 59 -39.22 8.38 36.10
N ARG A 60 -38.56 8.61 37.27
CA ARG A 60 -37.99 7.56 38.10
C ARG A 60 -39.05 6.54 38.54
N SER A 61 -40.23 7.04 39.00
CA SER A 61 -41.33 6.16 39.39
C SER A 61 -41.85 5.28 38.24
N LEU A 62 -41.91 5.84 37.02
CA LEU A 62 -42.29 5.08 35.81
C LEU A 62 -41.23 4.04 35.44
N VAL A 63 -39.96 4.41 35.53
CA VAL A 63 -38.84 3.48 35.29
C VAL A 63 -38.87 2.30 36.26
N ASP A 64 -39.03 2.59 37.56
CA ASP A 64 -39.07 1.56 38.60
C ASP A 64 -40.31 0.62 38.47
N ARG A 65 -41.42 1.15 37.95
CA ARG A 65 -42.67 0.39 37.80
C ARG A 65 -42.74 -0.42 36.50
N TYR A 66 -42.29 0.14 35.39
CA TYR A 66 -42.45 -0.46 34.05
C TYR A 66 -41.13 -0.97 33.44
N GLY A 67 -40.02 -0.84 34.14
CA GLY A 67 -38.73 -1.39 33.73
C GLY A 67 -38.20 -0.80 32.43
N CYS A 68 -38.50 0.49 32.14
CA CYS A 68 -38.20 1.11 30.85
C CYS A 68 -36.73 1.56 30.68
N ILE A 69 -35.77 0.89 31.29
CA ILE A 69 -34.35 1.20 31.10
C ILE A 69 -33.74 0.26 30.06
N ALA A 70 -33.52 0.75 28.86
CA ALA A 70 -32.79 0.01 27.84
C ALA A 70 -31.40 0.62 27.50
N SER A 71 -31.03 1.79 28.03
CA SER A 71 -29.95 2.60 27.44
C SER A 71 -28.84 3.07 28.39
N PHE A 72 -28.79 2.65 29.64
CA PHE A 72 -27.65 2.96 30.49
C PHE A 72 -26.70 1.76 30.59
N PRO A 73 -25.38 1.94 30.39
CA PRO A 73 -24.40 0.85 30.40
C PRO A 73 -24.40 -0.01 31.65
N ASN A 74 -24.92 0.51 32.78
CA ASN A 74 -24.95 -0.15 34.06
C ASN A 74 -26.35 -0.57 34.53
N GLN A 75 -27.38 -0.48 33.69
CA GLN A 75 -28.78 -0.79 34.04
C GLN A 75 -29.29 -0.08 35.30
N SER A 76 -28.69 0.99 35.72
CA SER A 76 -29.08 1.78 36.89
C SER A 76 -29.41 3.20 36.47
N TYR A 77 -30.59 3.65 36.85
CA TYR A 77 -30.97 5.06 36.77
C TYR A 77 -30.00 5.88 37.64
N GLY A 78 -29.32 6.88 37.04
CA GLY A 78 -28.13 7.56 37.54
C GLY A 78 -28.08 8.14 38.97
N GLY A 79 -28.68 7.47 39.93
CA GLY A 79 -28.59 7.87 41.32
C GLY A 79 -29.17 9.24 41.62
N SER A 80 -28.42 10.08 42.32
CA SER A 80 -28.81 11.43 42.73
C SER A 80 -28.15 12.54 41.86
N GLN A 81 -27.70 12.20 40.66
CA GLN A 81 -27.05 13.22 39.77
C GLN A 81 -28.11 13.93 38.90
N PRO A 82 -27.93 15.22 38.60
CA PRO A 82 -28.76 15.96 37.66
C PRO A 82 -28.62 15.33 36.26
N LEU A 83 -29.69 15.27 35.48
CA LEU A 83 -29.72 14.85 34.10
C LEU A 83 -29.94 16.05 33.19
N SER A 84 -29.31 16.06 32.04
CA SER A 84 -29.65 17.03 31.00
C SER A 84 -31.10 16.80 30.52
N ARG A 85 -31.76 17.81 29.99
CA ARG A 85 -33.12 17.68 29.46
C ARG A 85 -33.22 16.63 28.34
N TYR A 86 -32.17 16.52 27.51
CA TYR A 86 -32.12 15.49 26.45
C TYR A 86 -31.94 14.07 26.98
N GLU A 87 -31.14 13.87 28.02
CA GLU A 87 -31.01 12.55 28.67
C GLU A 87 -32.34 12.13 29.30
N LEU A 88 -33.03 13.05 29.97
CA LEU A 88 -34.36 12.76 30.55
C LEU A 88 -35.40 12.47 29.47
N ALA A 89 -35.39 13.22 28.36
CA ALA A 89 -36.26 12.97 27.20
C ALA A 89 -35.96 11.60 26.54
N ALA A 90 -34.70 11.19 26.47
CA ALA A 90 -34.33 9.87 25.93
C ALA A 90 -34.88 8.72 26.81
N VAL A 91 -34.78 8.85 28.14
CA VAL A 91 -35.38 7.87 29.07
C VAL A 91 -36.90 7.89 28.98
N LEU A 92 -37.50 9.07 28.86
CA LEU A 92 -38.97 9.20 28.68
C LEU A 92 -39.43 8.53 27.38
N ASN A 93 -38.73 8.73 26.26
CA ASN A 93 -39.01 8.07 25.01
C ASN A 93 -38.93 6.53 25.12
N SER A 94 -37.93 6.02 25.84
CA SER A 94 -37.84 4.57 26.13
C SER A 94 -39.02 4.07 26.94
N CYS A 95 -39.49 4.85 27.94
CA CYS A 95 -40.69 4.52 28.71
C CYS A 95 -41.97 4.58 27.89
N LEU A 96 -42.14 5.56 27.01
CA LEU A 96 -43.25 5.62 26.08
C LEU A 96 -43.35 4.37 25.24
N ASN A 97 -42.28 3.98 24.58
CA ASN A 97 -42.21 2.77 23.75
C ASN A 97 -42.52 1.47 24.53
N GLN A 98 -42.09 1.38 25.78
CA GLN A 98 -42.38 0.23 26.65
C GLN A 98 -43.87 0.18 27.06
N ILE A 99 -44.44 1.34 27.42
CA ILE A 99 -45.83 1.42 27.86
C ILE A 99 -46.78 1.17 26.69
N GLU A 100 -46.44 1.65 25.47
CA GLU A 100 -47.20 1.33 24.26
C GLU A 100 -47.23 -0.19 24.02
N ARG A 101 -46.10 -0.88 24.21
CA ARG A 101 -46.03 -2.35 24.10
C ARG A 101 -46.92 -3.05 25.15
N LEU A 102 -46.91 -2.56 26.40
CA LEU A 102 -47.73 -3.12 27.48
C LEU A 102 -49.23 -2.90 27.22
N ILE A 103 -49.61 -1.73 26.71
CA ILE A 103 -51.01 -1.44 26.29
C ILE A 103 -51.42 -2.37 25.14
N ALA A 104 -50.55 -2.57 24.15
CA ALA A 104 -50.79 -3.45 23.00
C ALA A 104 -50.93 -4.92 23.42
N SER A 105 -50.22 -5.37 24.48
CA SER A 105 -50.31 -6.71 25.03
C SER A 105 -51.47 -6.90 26.02
N SER A 106 -52.30 -5.88 26.22
CA SER A 106 -53.44 -5.87 27.17
C SER A 106 -53.04 -6.01 28.64
N GLU A 107 -51.84 -5.62 28.99
CA GLU A 107 -51.40 -5.50 30.37
C GLU A 107 -51.90 -4.20 31.02
N ALA A 108 -52.23 -4.23 32.31
CA ALA A 108 -52.84 -3.09 32.97
C ALA A 108 -51.80 -1.97 33.25
N VAL A 109 -51.97 -0.85 32.55
CA VAL A 109 -51.30 0.42 32.85
C VAL A 109 -52.20 1.28 33.72
N VAL A 110 -51.64 1.82 34.82
CA VAL A 110 -52.40 2.63 35.78
C VAL A 110 -52.75 3.99 35.19
N LYS A 111 -54.02 4.42 35.32
CA LYS A 111 -54.50 5.67 34.71
C LYS A 111 -53.73 6.90 35.15
N GLU A 112 -53.33 6.96 36.44
CA GLU A 112 -52.49 8.05 37.00
C GLU A 112 -51.11 8.14 36.36
N ASP A 113 -50.56 7.00 35.93
CA ASP A 113 -49.28 6.98 35.23
C ASP A 113 -49.41 7.52 33.79
N LEU A 114 -50.55 7.27 33.11
CA LEU A 114 -50.83 7.86 31.81
C LEU A 114 -50.98 9.39 31.88
N ASP A 115 -51.59 9.92 32.93
CA ASP A 115 -51.66 11.36 33.16
C ASP A 115 -50.27 11.97 33.44
N THR A 116 -49.44 11.23 34.17
CA THR A 116 -48.05 11.63 34.43
C THR A 116 -47.22 11.63 33.17
N ILE A 117 -47.34 10.61 32.31
CA ILE A 117 -46.69 10.50 31.00
C ILE A 117 -47.11 11.64 30.09
N ASN A 118 -48.41 11.92 29.99
CA ASN A 118 -48.92 13.03 29.18
C ASN A 118 -48.30 14.37 29.61
N ARG A 119 -48.19 14.60 30.90
CA ARG A 119 -47.56 15.83 31.42
C ARG A 119 -46.07 15.90 31.13
N LEU A 120 -45.34 14.80 31.29
CA LEU A 120 -43.93 14.72 30.92
C LEU A 120 -43.70 14.93 29.43
N THR A 121 -44.53 14.28 28.57
CA THR A 121 -44.48 14.44 27.13
C THR A 121 -44.68 15.90 26.70
N GLN A 122 -45.65 16.63 27.31
CA GLN A 122 -45.86 18.04 27.04
C GLN A 122 -44.69 18.90 27.48
N GLU A 123 -44.05 18.60 28.63
CA GLU A 123 -42.91 19.38 29.13
C GLU A 123 -41.62 19.16 28.33
N PHE A 124 -41.45 17.99 27.76
CA PHE A 124 -40.28 17.61 26.96
C PHE A 124 -40.57 17.44 25.47
N GLU A 125 -41.66 18.05 24.98
CA GLU A 125 -42.09 17.94 23.58
C GLU A 125 -41.01 18.35 22.58
N ALA A 126 -40.27 19.42 22.84
CA ALA A 126 -39.24 19.92 21.94
C ALA A 126 -38.03 18.96 21.87
N GLU A 127 -37.62 18.41 23.02
CA GLU A 127 -36.52 17.45 23.11
C GLU A 127 -36.90 16.12 22.46
N LEU A 128 -38.14 15.64 22.68
CA LEU A 128 -38.65 14.43 22.05
C LEU A 128 -38.74 14.55 20.53
N ALA A 129 -39.22 15.69 20.02
CA ALA A 129 -39.30 15.97 18.59
C ALA A 129 -37.88 16.01 17.95
N ALA A 130 -36.91 16.60 18.67
CA ALA A 130 -35.52 16.61 18.19
C ALA A 130 -34.90 15.21 18.15
N ILE A 131 -35.18 14.35 19.14
CA ILE A 131 -34.73 12.97 19.17
C ILE A 131 -35.38 12.18 18.02
N GLY A 132 -36.70 12.30 17.83
CA GLY A 132 -37.42 11.66 16.73
C GLY A 132 -36.85 12.02 15.37
N GLY A 133 -36.65 13.31 15.08
CA GLY A 133 -36.05 13.76 13.82
C GLY A 133 -34.62 13.27 13.59
N ARG A 134 -33.83 13.12 14.65
CA ARG A 134 -32.49 12.52 14.55
C ARG A 134 -32.55 11.03 14.27
N THR A 135 -33.47 10.30 14.89
CA THR A 135 -33.68 8.87 14.62
C THR A 135 -34.12 8.64 13.18
N ASP A 136 -35.12 9.38 12.70
CA ASP A 136 -35.59 9.29 11.30
C ASP A 136 -34.47 9.61 10.28
N SER A 137 -33.63 10.61 10.60
CA SER A 137 -32.47 10.97 9.78
C SER A 137 -31.42 9.86 9.76
N LEU A 138 -31.15 9.24 10.90
CA LEU A 138 -30.21 8.11 11.00
C LEU A 138 -30.74 6.89 10.27
N GLU A 139 -32.01 6.54 10.44
CA GLU A 139 -32.64 5.42 9.73
C GLU A 139 -32.60 5.65 8.21
N THR A 140 -32.93 6.86 7.74
CA THR A 140 -32.84 7.21 6.33
C THR A 140 -31.42 7.09 5.77
N ARG A 141 -30.43 7.56 6.53
CA ARG A 141 -29.00 7.45 6.14
C ARG A 141 -28.54 6.01 6.16
N THR A 142 -28.96 5.22 7.13
CA THR A 142 -28.62 3.79 7.21
C THR A 142 -29.22 3.03 6.05
N ALA A 143 -30.51 3.23 5.76
CA ALA A 143 -31.17 2.63 4.60
C ALA A 143 -30.49 3.04 3.28
N PHE A 144 -30.11 4.32 3.12
CA PHE A 144 -29.38 4.78 1.95
C PHE A 144 -28.00 4.09 1.84
N LEU A 145 -27.27 3.94 2.94
CA LEU A 145 -25.97 3.25 2.95
C LEU A 145 -26.13 1.76 2.62
N GLU A 146 -27.14 1.10 3.18
CA GLU A 146 -27.43 -0.31 2.91
C GLU A 146 -27.82 -0.54 1.44
N ASP A 147 -28.67 0.33 0.86
CA ASP A 147 -29.10 0.25 -0.53
C ASP A 147 -27.99 0.56 -1.55
N ASN A 148 -26.99 1.36 -1.15
CA ASN A 148 -25.88 1.76 -2.02
C ASN A 148 -24.58 1.04 -1.67
N GLN A 149 -24.58 0.11 -0.74
CA GLN A 149 -23.40 -0.65 -0.38
C GLN A 149 -23.09 -1.69 -1.46
N PHE A 150 -21.90 -1.59 -2.08
CA PHE A 150 -21.44 -2.53 -3.11
C PHE A 150 -21.42 -3.99 -2.60
N SER A 151 -20.91 -4.19 -1.38
CA SER A 151 -20.88 -5.50 -0.71
C SER A 151 -20.50 -5.31 0.76
N THR A 152 -21.03 -6.14 1.65
CA THR A 152 -20.62 -6.20 3.06
C THR A 152 -19.30 -6.94 3.24
N THR A 153 -18.93 -7.80 2.28
CA THR A 153 -17.73 -8.65 2.33
C THR A 153 -16.60 -8.16 1.43
N THR A 154 -16.89 -7.29 0.46
CA THR A 154 -15.91 -6.80 -0.52
C THR A 154 -15.77 -5.29 -0.44
N LYS A 155 -14.54 -4.81 -0.23
CA LYS A 155 -14.19 -3.39 -0.31
C LYS A 155 -13.52 -3.12 -1.66
N LEU A 156 -13.89 -2.01 -2.29
CA LEU A 156 -13.23 -1.49 -3.49
C LEU A 156 -12.24 -0.41 -3.05
N GLY A 157 -11.02 -0.48 -3.52
CA GLY A 157 -10.01 0.57 -3.45
C GLY A 157 -9.37 0.78 -4.81
N GLY A 158 -8.77 1.90 -5.04
CA GLY A 158 -8.13 2.19 -6.31
C GLY A 158 -6.99 3.18 -6.20
N GLU A 159 -6.06 3.08 -7.13
CA GLU A 159 -4.98 4.03 -7.31
C GLU A 159 -4.79 4.31 -8.80
N THR A 160 -4.48 5.56 -9.13
CA THR A 160 -4.17 5.96 -10.51
C THR A 160 -3.03 6.96 -10.50
N SER A 161 -2.04 6.76 -11.37
CA SER A 161 -0.95 7.70 -11.57
C SER A 161 -0.90 8.17 -13.02
N PHE A 162 -0.61 9.45 -13.20
CA PHE A 162 -0.17 10.01 -14.47
C PHE A 162 1.27 10.49 -14.32
N ALA A 163 2.14 10.09 -15.24
CA ALA A 163 3.53 10.45 -15.19
C ALA A 163 4.00 11.12 -16.51
N LEU A 164 4.75 12.20 -16.35
CA LEU A 164 5.59 12.79 -17.39
C LEU A 164 7.02 12.39 -17.11
N SER A 165 7.64 11.65 -18.04
CA SER A 165 8.99 11.14 -17.86
C SER A 165 9.84 11.45 -19.07
N GLN A 166 11.15 11.61 -18.83
CA GLN A 166 12.13 11.84 -19.88
C GLN A 166 13.49 11.33 -19.47
N VAL A 167 14.20 10.75 -20.43
CA VAL A 167 15.60 10.34 -20.30
C VAL A 167 16.50 11.43 -20.89
N PHE A 168 17.68 11.61 -20.28
CA PHE A 168 18.70 12.55 -20.74
C PHE A 168 20.07 11.86 -20.71
N GLY A 169 20.85 12.05 -21.75
CA GLY A 169 22.18 11.46 -21.95
C GLY A 169 22.66 11.76 -23.36
N ASN A 170 23.83 11.25 -23.72
CA ASN A 170 24.38 11.40 -25.06
C ASN A 170 24.24 10.12 -25.88
N GLU A 171 24.75 9.00 -25.36
CA GLU A 171 24.81 7.71 -26.03
C GLU A 171 24.11 6.63 -25.18
N LYS A 172 23.65 5.58 -25.83
CA LYS A 172 23.11 4.39 -25.19
C LYS A 172 24.25 3.58 -24.57
N ALA A 173 23.94 2.90 -23.46
CA ALA A 173 24.94 2.14 -22.72
C ALA A 173 25.47 0.89 -23.45
N ASP A 174 24.69 0.35 -24.38
CA ASP A 174 25.07 -0.78 -25.23
C ASP A 174 25.92 -0.37 -26.46
N GLY A 175 26.22 0.93 -26.63
CA GLY A 175 26.97 1.45 -27.76
C GLY A 175 26.24 1.43 -29.09
N SER A 176 24.92 1.16 -29.13
CA SER A 176 24.13 1.06 -30.36
C SER A 176 23.80 2.41 -31.00
N GLY A 177 24.18 3.53 -30.39
CA GLY A 177 24.06 4.88 -30.96
C GLY A 177 23.64 5.94 -29.93
N ASP A 178 23.16 7.09 -30.46
CA ASP A 178 22.73 8.22 -29.67
C ASP A 178 21.46 7.87 -28.86
N LEU A 179 21.36 8.44 -27.66
CA LEU A 179 20.20 8.26 -26.78
C LEU A 179 19.04 9.13 -27.28
N ASP A 180 17.86 8.53 -27.49
CA ASP A 180 16.64 9.22 -27.91
C ASP A 180 15.94 9.90 -26.71
N SER A 181 16.20 11.21 -26.52
CA SER A 181 15.63 11.98 -25.41
C SER A 181 14.23 12.50 -25.78
N ILE A 182 13.20 11.69 -25.54
CA ILE A 182 11.80 12.04 -25.83
C ILE A 182 11.01 12.10 -24.54
N THR A 183 10.21 13.16 -24.36
CA THR A 183 9.29 13.26 -23.22
C THR A 183 8.08 12.35 -23.48
N VAL A 184 7.79 11.46 -22.57
CA VAL A 184 6.65 10.56 -22.62
C VAL A 184 5.62 10.91 -21.55
N PHE A 185 4.35 10.64 -21.87
CA PHE A 185 3.25 10.73 -20.90
C PHE A 185 2.62 9.36 -20.79
N ASN A 186 2.64 8.81 -19.60
CA ASN A 186 2.09 7.50 -19.31
C ASN A 186 1.13 7.52 -18.11
N PHE A 187 0.37 6.44 -17.96
CA PHE A 187 -0.52 6.25 -16.84
C PHE A 187 -0.44 4.80 -16.33
N ARG A 188 -0.81 4.65 -15.07
CA ARG A 188 -1.14 3.37 -14.45
C ARG A 188 -2.40 3.53 -13.62
N SER A 189 -3.34 2.60 -13.73
CA SER A 189 -4.56 2.55 -12.94
C SER A 189 -4.77 1.15 -12.40
N ARG A 190 -5.08 1.05 -11.11
CA ARG A 190 -5.34 -0.18 -10.37
C ARG A 190 -6.67 -0.09 -9.65
N LEU A 191 -7.46 -1.16 -9.72
CA LEU A 191 -8.68 -1.35 -8.95
C LEU A 191 -8.57 -2.65 -8.16
N SER A 192 -8.63 -2.57 -6.85
CA SER A 192 -8.52 -3.70 -5.93
C SER A 192 -9.86 -4.03 -5.30
N PHE A 193 -10.28 -5.29 -5.41
CA PHE A 193 -11.43 -5.87 -4.74
C PHE A 193 -10.90 -6.73 -3.59
N ASN A 194 -11.08 -6.26 -2.37
CA ASN A 194 -10.60 -6.90 -1.16
C ASN A 194 -11.78 -7.55 -0.43
N SER A 195 -11.85 -8.87 -0.41
CA SER A 195 -12.95 -9.64 0.18
C SER A 195 -12.48 -10.48 1.36
N SER A 196 -13.17 -10.38 2.49
CA SER A 196 -12.96 -11.23 3.65
C SER A 196 -14.21 -12.06 3.94
N PHE A 197 -14.06 -13.37 4.19
CA PHE A 197 -15.15 -14.30 4.46
C PHE A 197 -15.28 -14.62 5.94
N THR A 198 -14.18 -14.51 6.68
CA THR A 198 -14.10 -14.87 8.11
C THR A 198 -13.76 -13.68 9.01
N GLY A 199 -13.42 -12.51 8.42
CA GLY A 199 -12.87 -11.36 9.14
C GLY A 199 -11.37 -11.47 9.47
N LYS A 200 -10.75 -12.62 9.17
CA LYS A 200 -9.32 -12.93 9.40
C LYS A 200 -8.62 -13.49 8.16
N ASP A 201 -9.23 -13.33 7.02
CA ASP A 201 -8.73 -13.76 5.71
C ASP A 201 -8.92 -12.64 4.69
N LEU A 202 -8.18 -12.70 3.60
CA LEU A 202 -8.31 -11.76 2.50
C LEU A 202 -8.17 -12.47 1.16
N LEU A 203 -9.20 -12.36 0.33
CA LEU A 203 -9.11 -12.59 -1.11
C LEU A 203 -8.96 -11.25 -1.81
N LYS A 204 -7.83 -10.99 -2.46
CA LYS A 204 -7.60 -9.80 -3.27
C LYS A 204 -7.65 -10.14 -4.75
N VAL A 205 -8.43 -9.37 -5.49
CA VAL A 205 -8.42 -9.35 -6.96
C VAL A 205 -8.07 -7.93 -7.38
N ARG A 206 -6.96 -7.74 -8.09
CA ARG A 206 -6.52 -6.44 -8.61
C ARG A 206 -6.59 -6.43 -10.13
N LEU A 207 -7.25 -5.43 -10.67
CA LEU A 207 -7.26 -5.12 -12.09
C LEU A 207 -6.27 -3.99 -12.35
N ASP A 208 -5.36 -4.21 -13.28
CA ASP A 208 -4.32 -3.25 -13.67
C ASP A 208 -4.50 -2.85 -15.14
N ALA A 209 -4.28 -1.57 -15.43
CA ALA A 209 -4.16 -1.03 -16.77
C ALA A 209 -3.04 0.02 -16.80
N LEU A 210 -2.07 -0.13 -17.69
CA LEU A 210 -0.95 0.80 -17.83
C LEU A 210 -0.42 0.83 -19.26
N ASN A 211 0.24 1.94 -19.63
CA ASN A 211 0.86 2.12 -20.95
C ASN A 211 2.31 2.59 -20.85
N THR A 212 2.97 2.31 -19.73
CA THR A 212 4.36 2.67 -19.52
C THR A 212 5.25 1.68 -20.30
N VAL A 213 6.12 2.21 -21.14
CA VAL A 213 7.12 1.43 -21.86
C VAL A 213 8.45 1.57 -21.13
N PRO A 214 9.21 0.50 -20.88
CA PRO A 214 10.53 0.57 -20.27
C PRO A 214 11.49 1.47 -21.07
N PHE A 215 12.36 2.19 -20.37
CA PHE A 215 13.47 2.91 -21.02
C PHE A 215 14.69 1.99 -21.24
N GLY A 216 14.69 0.81 -20.67
CA GLY A 216 15.78 -0.15 -20.73
C GLY A 216 16.08 -0.68 -22.14
N SER A 217 16.89 -1.71 -22.21
CA SER A 217 17.04 -2.56 -23.40
C SER A 217 15.71 -3.27 -23.62
N GLY A 218 15.13 -3.16 -24.83
CA GLY A 218 13.90 -3.88 -25.15
C GLY A 218 14.14 -5.39 -25.08
N GLU A 219 13.41 -6.07 -24.20
CA GLU A 219 13.48 -7.53 -24.06
C GLU A 219 12.66 -8.23 -25.15
N GLU A 220 11.64 -7.56 -25.69
CA GLU A 220 10.87 -8.06 -26.82
C GLU A 220 11.29 -7.33 -28.13
N GLU A 221 11.19 -8.04 -29.27
CA GLU A 221 11.61 -7.55 -30.61
C GLU A 221 10.98 -6.20 -31.00
N ASP A 222 9.83 -5.84 -30.41
CA ASP A 222 9.09 -4.60 -30.64
C ASP A 222 9.32 -3.53 -29.57
N ASP A 223 10.01 -3.83 -28.46
CA ASP A 223 10.26 -2.87 -27.39
C ASP A 223 11.37 -1.88 -27.75
N PRO A 224 11.18 -0.57 -27.49
CA PRO A 224 12.18 0.42 -27.81
C PRO A 224 13.39 0.34 -26.88
N ASN A 225 14.55 0.07 -27.42
CA ASN A 225 15.81 0.25 -26.73
C ASN A 225 16.18 1.74 -26.67
N VAL A 226 15.79 2.44 -25.60
CA VAL A 226 16.04 3.87 -25.44
C VAL A 226 17.40 4.17 -24.81
N THR A 227 17.79 3.39 -23.81
CA THR A 227 18.99 3.65 -22.97
C THR A 227 20.08 2.61 -23.13
N GLY A 228 19.79 1.45 -23.70
CA GLY A 228 20.73 0.33 -23.83
C GLY A 228 21.12 -0.30 -22.49
N THR A 229 20.26 -0.19 -21.47
CA THR A 229 20.52 -0.77 -20.14
C THR A 229 19.27 -0.95 -19.31
N GLY A 230 19.11 -2.11 -18.66
CA GLY A 230 18.05 -2.37 -17.67
C GLY A 230 18.18 -1.52 -16.38
N MET A 231 19.35 -0.93 -16.12
CA MET A 231 19.57 -0.10 -14.92
C MET A 231 18.74 1.18 -14.89
N THR A 232 18.11 1.56 -16.00
CA THR A 232 17.26 2.76 -16.10
C THR A 232 15.77 2.46 -15.98
N ARG A 233 15.39 1.23 -15.69
CA ARG A 233 14.00 0.83 -15.47
C ARG A 233 13.36 1.63 -14.33
N THR A 234 12.12 2.03 -14.54
CA THR A 234 11.32 2.70 -13.51
C THR A 234 10.57 1.70 -12.63
N ALA A 235 10.01 2.15 -11.53
CA ALA A 235 9.33 1.27 -10.56
C ALA A 235 8.09 0.53 -11.14
N PHE A 236 7.50 1.04 -12.23
CA PHE A 236 6.31 0.49 -12.88
C PHE A 236 6.37 0.72 -14.39
N ASP A 237 7.18 0.00 -15.10
CA ASP A 237 7.42 0.19 -16.53
C ASP A 237 7.03 -1.03 -17.40
N GLU A 238 6.21 -1.92 -16.90
CA GLU A 238 5.64 -3.02 -17.68
C GLU A 238 4.27 -2.61 -18.21
N GLY A 239 4.18 -2.40 -19.53
CA GLY A 239 2.95 -1.95 -20.18
C GLY A 239 1.92 -3.09 -20.36
N SER A 240 0.65 -2.70 -20.46
CA SER A 240 -0.45 -3.58 -20.92
C SER A 240 -1.15 -2.97 -22.14
N ASP A 241 -0.50 -2.05 -22.84
CA ASP A 241 -1.07 -1.23 -23.93
C ASP A 241 -2.38 -0.54 -23.54
N GLY A 242 -2.55 -0.24 -22.25
CA GLY A 242 -3.78 0.27 -21.69
C GLY A 242 -4.90 -0.74 -21.54
N SER A 243 -4.67 -2.02 -21.86
CA SER A 243 -5.63 -3.10 -21.65
C SER A 243 -5.78 -3.43 -20.17
N VAL A 244 -7.00 -3.72 -19.75
CA VAL A 244 -7.26 -4.17 -18.37
C VAL A 244 -6.91 -5.65 -18.24
N ARG A 245 -6.01 -5.98 -17.32
CA ARG A 245 -5.63 -7.35 -16.97
C ARG A 245 -5.86 -7.63 -15.48
N ILE A 246 -5.93 -8.90 -15.10
CA ILE A 246 -5.80 -9.28 -13.70
C ILE A 246 -4.30 -9.17 -13.36
N GLY A 247 -3.93 -8.10 -12.66
CA GLY A 247 -2.55 -7.90 -12.24
C GLY A 247 -2.22 -8.65 -10.96
N LYS A 248 -3.23 -8.96 -10.11
CA LYS A 248 -3.00 -9.72 -8.89
C LYS A 248 -4.24 -10.52 -8.48
N LEU A 249 -4.00 -11.78 -8.08
CA LEU A 249 -5.02 -12.63 -7.46
C LEU A 249 -4.35 -13.50 -6.39
N TYR A 250 -4.66 -13.23 -5.13
CA TYR A 250 -4.18 -14.05 -4.04
C TYR A 250 -5.22 -14.24 -2.94
N TYR A 251 -5.02 -15.28 -2.14
CA TYR A 251 -5.76 -15.53 -0.92
C TYR A 251 -4.81 -15.69 0.27
N THR A 252 -5.06 -14.94 1.35
CA THR A 252 -4.29 -15.07 2.59
C THR A 252 -5.20 -15.41 3.76
N PHE A 253 -4.71 -16.28 4.63
CA PHE A 253 -5.40 -16.70 5.85
C PHE A 253 -4.38 -17.09 6.93
N ALA A 254 -4.80 -17.06 8.19
CA ALA A 254 -3.96 -17.42 9.32
C ALA A 254 -4.59 -18.50 10.19
N ILE A 255 -3.72 -19.24 10.89
CA ILE A 255 -4.10 -20.29 11.85
C ILE A 255 -3.41 -20.00 13.19
N GLY A 256 -4.18 -20.07 14.28
CA GLY A 256 -3.73 -19.78 15.63
C GLY A 256 -3.97 -18.32 16.02
N GLU A 257 -3.82 -18.04 17.32
CA GLU A 257 -3.91 -16.67 17.83
C GLU A 257 -2.54 -15.99 17.65
N SER A 258 -2.54 -14.75 17.16
CA SER A 258 -1.36 -13.89 17.15
C SER A 258 -0.88 -13.68 18.59
N GLY A 259 0.42 -13.80 18.83
CA GLY A 259 1.03 -13.42 20.11
C GLY A 259 1.06 -11.90 20.32
N LYS A 260 0.77 -11.12 19.30
CA LYS A 260 0.64 -9.65 19.40
C LYS A 260 -0.59 -9.36 20.25
N SER A 261 -0.38 -8.92 21.49
CA SER A 261 -1.47 -8.50 22.35
C SER A 261 -2.11 -7.27 21.74
N ASP A 262 -3.41 -7.36 21.41
CA ASP A 262 -4.27 -6.20 21.21
C ASP A 262 -4.09 -5.23 22.38
N LYS A 263 -3.27 -4.22 22.23
CA LYS A 263 -3.27 -3.04 23.11
C LYS A 263 -4.40 -2.10 22.71
N SER A 264 -5.56 -2.64 22.39
CA SER A 264 -6.80 -1.87 22.43
C SER A 264 -7.41 -2.03 23.82
N ASP A 265 -6.81 -1.41 24.83
CA ASP A 265 -7.50 -1.09 26.06
C ASP A 265 -8.65 -0.13 25.73
N HIS A 266 -9.82 -0.70 25.48
CA HIS A 266 -11.08 0.03 25.53
C HIS A 266 -11.36 0.43 26.97
N SER A 267 -10.76 1.53 27.41
CA SER A 267 -11.24 2.26 28.59
C SER A 267 -11.29 3.76 28.28
N GLY A 268 -12.50 4.21 27.96
CA GLY A 268 -13.00 5.52 28.40
C GLY A 268 -12.75 6.71 27.48
N HIS A 269 -13.77 7.05 26.70
CA HIS A 269 -14.25 8.42 26.44
C HIS A 269 -13.21 9.55 26.20
N GLY A 270 -13.05 9.88 24.94
CA GLY A 270 -12.52 11.14 24.48
C GLY A 270 -12.67 11.16 22.95
N HIS A 271 -13.56 12.01 22.43
CA HIS A 271 -13.56 12.38 21.02
C HIS A 271 -12.31 13.24 20.79
N ASP A 272 -11.20 12.62 20.56
CA ASP A 272 -10.09 13.19 19.81
C ASP A 272 -10.05 12.37 18.52
N GLU A 273 -10.35 13.02 17.41
CA GLU A 273 -10.01 12.54 16.08
C GLU A 273 -8.48 12.43 16.05
N GLU A 274 -7.93 11.28 16.43
CA GLU A 274 -6.57 10.93 16.06
C GLU A 274 -6.58 10.82 14.55
N LYS A 275 -6.12 11.87 13.90
CA LYS A 275 -5.64 11.83 12.54
C LYS A 275 -4.51 10.81 12.53
N GLU A 276 -4.80 9.61 12.04
CA GLU A 276 -3.75 8.70 11.62
C GLU A 276 -2.89 9.48 10.62
N ALA A 277 -1.69 9.83 11.04
CA ALA A 277 -0.68 10.35 10.15
C ALA A 277 -0.45 9.27 9.10
N HIS A 278 -0.81 9.55 7.84
CA HIS A 278 -0.45 8.74 6.68
C HIS A 278 1.07 8.84 6.44
N GLY A 279 1.84 8.37 7.38
CA GLY A 279 3.22 7.99 7.21
C GLY A 279 3.20 6.50 6.87
N GLY A 280 3.76 6.12 5.69
CA GLY A 280 3.78 4.79 5.13
C GLY A 280 3.91 3.67 6.15
N HIS A 281 2.80 3.29 6.73
CA HIS A 281 2.71 2.01 7.40
C HIS A 281 2.70 0.98 6.29
N SER A 282 3.79 0.24 6.22
CA SER A 282 3.87 -0.96 5.42
C SER A 282 2.67 -1.83 5.72
N GLU A 283 1.69 -1.87 4.82
CA GLU A 283 0.78 -3.00 4.68
C GLU A 283 1.57 -4.25 4.22
N HIS A 284 2.85 -4.29 4.60
CA HIS A 284 3.76 -5.39 4.37
C HIS A 284 3.45 -6.52 5.32
N LEU A 285 2.92 -7.52 4.80
CA LEU A 285 2.33 -8.76 5.23
C LEU A 285 0.82 -8.66 5.08
N HIS A 286 0.38 -8.61 3.81
CA HIS A 286 -1.01 -8.82 3.36
C HIS A 286 -2.05 -8.61 4.46
N GLY A 287 -2.42 -7.34 4.66
CA GLY A 287 -3.35 -6.95 5.72
C GLY A 287 -4.55 -7.86 5.75
N ALA A 288 -4.67 -8.69 6.73
CA ALA A 288 -5.85 -9.31 7.26
C ALA A 288 -5.62 -10.67 7.95
N ALA A 289 -4.51 -11.40 7.68
CA ALA A 289 -4.32 -12.70 8.32
C ALA A 289 -3.49 -12.56 9.60
N GLU A 290 -4.12 -12.18 10.69
CA GLU A 290 -3.51 -12.15 12.01
C GLU A 290 -3.49 -13.55 12.63
N GLY A 291 -2.30 -14.15 12.80
CA GLY A 291 -2.14 -15.44 13.43
C GLY A 291 -0.68 -15.86 13.50
N LYS A 292 -0.36 -16.78 14.38
CA LYS A 292 1.00 -17.30 14.57
C LYS A 292 1.57 -17.97 13.31
N LEU A 293 0.71 -18.51 12.46
CA LEU A 293 1.04 -19.15 11.20
C LEU A 293 0.12 -18.59 10.13
N SER A 294 0.67 -17.89 9.15
CA SER A 294 -0.10 -17.33 8.04
C SER A 294 0.36 -17.92 6.69
N PHE A 295 -0.58 -17.95 5.75
CA PHE A 295 -0.41 -18.50 4.42
C PHE A 295 -0.83 -17.45 3.40
N VAL A 296 -0.06 -17.33 2.31
CA VAL A 296 -0.41 -16.59 1.11
C VAL A 296 -0.41 -17.58 -0.04
N ILE A 297 -1.45 -17.59 -0.84
CA ILE A 297 -1.55 -18.39 -2.06
C ILE A 297 -1.70 -17.43 -3.22
N ASP A 298 -0.65 -17.25 -4.00
CA ASP A 298 -0.62 -16.41 -5.18
C ASP A 298 -1.05 -17.22 -6.40
N ALA A 299 -2.13 -16.80 -7.04
CA ALA A 299 -2.60 -17.41 -8.29
C ALA A 299 -2.15 -16.61 -9.52
N VAL A 300 -2.00 -15.28 -9.39
CA VAL A 300 -1.52 -14.35 -10.42
C VAL A 300 -0.75 -13.22 -9.76
N GLY A 301 0.36 -12.82 -10.33
CA GLY A 301 1.11 -11.64 -9.93
C GLY A 301 1.77 -11.77 -8.55
N GLY A 302 2.21 -12.96 -8.16
CA GLY A 302 2.92 -13.18 -6.91
C GLY A 302 4.28 -12.49 -6.90
N GLU A 303 4.59 -11.78 -5.82
CA GLU A 303 5.84 -11.05 -5.64
C GLU A 303 6.35 -11.22 -4.21
N PHE A 304 7.64 -11.55 -4.07
CA PHE A 304 8.20 -11.76 -2.73
C PHE A 304 8.33 -10.46 -1.92
N ASN A 305 8.50 -9.29 -2.56
CA ASN A 305 8.52 -8.02 -1.86
C ASN A 305 7.21 -7.68 -1.13
N GLU A 306 6.08 -8.25 -1.56
CA GLU A 306 4.80 -8.12 -0.88
C GLU A 306 4.59 -9.22 0.18
N ASN A 307 5.17 -10.40 -0.03
CA ASN A 307 5.01 -11.56 0.85
C ASN A 307 6.01 -11.59 2.01
N PHE A 308 7.08 -10.77 1.94
CA PHE A 308 8.18 -10.71 2.90
C PHE A 308 8.47 -9.27 3.33
N ALA A 309 8.93 -9.07 4.55
CA ALA A 309 9.41 -7.76 5.00
C ALA A 309 10.69 -7.36 4.25
N ASN A 310 10.61 -6.34 3.39
CA ASN A 310 11.75 -5.89 2.59
C ASN A 310 12.59 -4.78 3.25
N TYR A 311 12.10 -4.19 4.36
CA TYR A 311 12.77 -3.17 5.17
C TYR A 311 13.09 -1.84 4.45
N ASN A 312 12.44 -1.56 3.31
CA ASN A 312 12.53 -0.27 2.62
C ASN A 312 11.14 0.36 2.45
N GLU A 313 10.39 0.43 3.52
CA GLU A 313 8.96 0.74 3.59
C GLU A 313 8.55 2.01 2.84
N PHE A 314 9.36 3.06 2.90
CA PHE A 314 9.06 4.34 2.25
C PHE A 314 9.24 4.33 0.73
N PHE A 315 9.95 3.34 0.18
CA PHE A 315 10.34 3.31 -1.23
C PHE A 315 9.91 2.04 -1.97
N SER A 316 9.43 1.02 -1.27
CA SER A 316 9.09 -0.28 -1.87
C SER A 316 7.87 -0.24 -2.79
N GLU A 317 6.92 0.65 -2.53
CA GLU A 317 5.70 0.77 -3.32
C GLU A 317 5.98 1.35 -4.71
N GLU A 318 5.32 0.80 -5.72
CA GLU A 318 5.60 1.16 -7.13
C GLU A 318 5.14 2.58 -7.49
N LEU A 319 4.00 3.04 -7.00
CA LEU A 319 3.47 4.36 -7.34
C LEU A 319 3.96 5.45 -6.40
N THR A 320 3.99 5.17 -5.11
CA THR A 320 4.28 6.15 -4.06
C THR A 320 5.72 6.09 -3.55
N GLY A 321 6.43 5.01 -3.85
CA GLY A 321 7.81 4.75 -3.45
C GLY A 321 8.85 5.30 -4.44
N ALA A 322 9.95 4.56 -4.61
CA ALA A 322 11.06 4.92 -5.49
C ALA A 322 10.61 5.20 -6.93
N ILE A 323 11.40 6.02 -7.64
CA ILE A 323 11.20 6.26 -9.07
C ILE A 323 11.75 5.10 -9.88
N SER A 324 12.94 4.62 -9.49
CA SER A 324 13.64 3.53 -10.15
C SER A 324 13.22 2.17 -9.61
N ARG A 325 13.32 1.13 -10.44
CA ARG A 325 13.14 -0.27 -10.04
C ARG A 325 14.18 -0.68 -8.99
N PHE A 326 15.45 -0.32 -9.19
CA PHE A 326 16.54 -0.62 -8.25
C PHE A 326 16.33 0.00 -6.87
N GLY A 327 15.78 1.21 -6.79
CA GLY A 327 15.59 1.94 -5.53
C GLY A 327 14.51 1.39 -4.60
N ARG A 328 13.68 0.45 -5.07
CA ARG A 328 12.57 -0.09 -4.29
C ARG A 328 13.01 -0.98 -3.13
N PHE A 329 13.85 -1.95 -3.38
CA PHE A 329 14.32 -2.94 -2.40
C PHE A 329 15.48 -3.78 -2.96
N ASN A 330 16.03 -4.68 -2.12
CA ASN A 330 17.06 -5.63 -2.54
C ASN A 330 16.57 -6.50 -3.71
N PRO A 331 17.28 -6.58 -4.84
CA PRO A 331 16.93 -7.41 -6.00
C PRO A 331 16.61 -8.88 -5.73
N ILE A 332 17.00 -9.42 -4.57
CA ILE A 332 16.62 -10.79 -4.14
C ILE A 332 15.10 -11.01 -4.11
N TYR A 333 14.30 -9.96 -3.95
CA TYR A 333 12.83 -10.07 -3.92
C TYR A 333 12.18 -10.05 -5.30
N TYR A 334 12.93 -9.75 -6.36
CA TYR A 334 12.42 -9.85 -7.75
C TYR A 334 12.46 -11.28 -8.28
N GLN A 335 12.99 -12.24 -7.53
CA GLN A 335 13.08 -13.62 -7.98
C GLN A 335 11.69 -14.27 -8.06
N GLY A 336 11.40 -14.97 -9.16
CA GLY A 336 10.07 -15.58 -9.40
C GLY A 336 8.94 -14.57 -9.62
N LEU A 337 9.28 -13.35 -10.09
CA LEU A 337 8.37 -12.22 -10.30
C LEU A 337 7.10 -12.62 -11.06
N GLU A 338 5.96 -12.02 -10.66
CA GLU A 338 4.62 -12.29 -11.17
C GLU A 338 4.19 -13.75 -11.12
N GLY A 339 4.89 -14.58 -10.33
CA GLY A 339 4.69 -16.03 -10.28
C GLY A 339 3.40 -16.46 -9.59
N THR A 340 3.07 -17.74 -9.83
CA THR A 340 2.05 -18.47 -9.07
C THR A 340 2.74 -19.32 -8.00
N GLY A 341 2.21 -19.33 -6.79
CA GLY A 341 2.81 -20.14 -5.73
C GLY A 341 2.22 -19.92 -4.36
N ALA A 342 3.05 -20.05 -3.33
CA ALA A 342 2.62 -19.91 -1.96
C ALA A 342 3.75 -19.43 -1.04
N THR A 343 3.38 -18.69 -0.02
CA THR A 343 4.25 -18.26 1.09
C THR A 343 3.65 -18.69 2.42
N VAL A 344 4.51 -19.09 3.33
CA VAL A 344 4.17 -19.46 4.71
C VAL A 344 4.99 -18.58 5.64
N ASN A 345 4.33 -17.88 6.56
CA ASN A 345 4.98 -17.06 7.59
C ASN A 345 4.69 -17.65 8.96
N TYR A 346 5.72 -17.73 9.80
CA TYR A 346 5.61 -18.23 11.17
C TYR A 346 6.27 -17.25 12.15
N ASP A 347 5.45 -16.70 13.06
CA ASP A 347 5.92 -15.82 14.11
C ASP A 347 6.37 -16.64 15.34
N PHE A 348 7.67 -16.68 15.59
CA PHE A 348 8.21 -17.27 16.82
C PHE A 348 7.87 -16.40 18.03
N SER A 349 7.93 -15.08 17.86
CA SER A 349 7.63 -14.04 18.83
C SER A 349 7.29 -12.75 18.10
N ASP A 350 6.91 -11.71 18.85
CA ASP A 350 6.66 -10.37 18.30
C ASP A 350 7.89 -9.76 17.58
N ALA A 351 9.09 -10.25 17.91
CA ALA A 351 10.35 -9.74 17.39
C ALA A 351 11.02 -10.66 16.36
N VAL A 352 10.57 -11.90 16.16
CA VAL A 352 11.25 -12.87 15.28
C VAL A 352 10.23 -13.68 14.49
N ALA A 353 10.38 -13.64 13.17
CA ALA A 353 9.56 -14.42 12.24
C ALA A 353 10.42 -15.19 11.24
N LEU A 354 9.88 -16.27 10.69
CA LEU A 354 10.41 -17.02 9.57
C LEU A 354 9.37 -17.03 8.45
N SER A 355 9.78 -16.63 7.28
CA SER A 355 8.97 -16.71 6.06
C SER A 355 9.64 -17.64 5.05
N VAL A 356 8.84 -18.46 4.36
CA VAL A 356 9.29 -19.35 3.28
C VAL A 356 8.29 -19.26 2.14
N GLY A 357 8.77 -19.00 0.92
CA GLY A 357 7.94 -18.85 -0.27
C GLY A 357 8.46 -19.62 -1.47
N TYR A 358 7.57 -19.93 -2.38
CA TYR A 358 7.81 -20.52 -3.70
C TYR A 358 6.97 -19.79 -4.74
N LEU A 359 7.58 -19.35 -5.84
CA LEU A 359 6.90 -18.76 -6.99
C LEU A 359 7.45 -19.33 -8.29
N ALA A 360 6.57 -19.54 -9.27
CA ALA A 360 6.89 -19.98 -10.63
C ALA A 360 6.14 -19.10 -11.64
N PRO A 361 6.85 -18.31 -12.48
CA PRO A 361 6.24 -17.36 -13.42
C PRO A 361 5.29 -18.01 -14.43
N ARG A 362 5.69 -19.14 -15.02
CA ARG A 362 4.92 -19.85 -16.04
C ARG A 362 4.15 -21.08 -15.51
N ALA A 363 3.70 -21.02 -14.26
CA ALA A 363 3.07 -22.16 -13.56
C ALA A 363 1.80 -22.70 -14.24
N SER A 364 1.05 -21.87 -14.95
CA SER A 364 -0.21 -22.23 -15.62
C SER A 364 -0.02 -22.85 -17.01
N GLU A 365 1.19 -22.87 -17.57
CA GLU A 365 1.45 -23.35 -18.91
C GLU A 365 1.75 -24.86 -18.92
N PRO A 366 0.96 -25.67 -19.65
CA PRO A 366 1.18 -27.14 -19.73
C PRO A 366 2.18 -27.49 -20.84
N LEU A 367 3.37 -26.87 -20.80
CA LEU A 367 4.44 -27.02 -21.80
C LEU A 367 5.70 -27.61 -21.17
N GLU A 368 6.59 -28.18 -22.00
CA GLU A 368 7.93 -28.58 -21.57
C GLU A 368 8.74 -27.34 -21.20
N GLY A 369 9.45 -27.35 -20.09
CA GLY A 369 10.17 -26.18 -19.56
C GLY A 369 9.28 -25.13 -18.88
N ALA A 370 8.00 -25.43 -18.62
CA ALA A 370 7.06 -24.56 -17.92
C ALA A 370 6.27 -25.36 -16.87
N GLY A 371 5.20 -24.76 -16.31
CA GLY A 371 4.39 -25.37 -15.26
C GLY A 371 4.96 -25.16 -13.87
N LEU A 372 4.22 -25.61 -12.86
CA LEU A 372 4.51 -25.27 -11.46
C LEU A 372 5.89 -25.74 -10.97
N PHE A 373 6.46 -26.81 -11.50
CA PHE A 373 7.71 -27.41 -11.01
C PHE A 373 8.71 -27.78 -12.11
N ASN A 374 8.48 -27.41 -13.36
CA ASN A 374 9.27 -27.87 -14.49
C ASN A 374 9.85 -26.74 -15.36
N GLY A 375 9.60 -25.48 -15.00
CA GLY A 375 10.14 -24.29 -15.63
C GLY A 375 10.92 -23.44 -14.65
N SER A 376 11.05 -22.16 -14.95
CA SER A 376 11.66 -21.16 -14.05
C SER A 376 10.89 -21.08 -12.73
N TYR A 377 11.63 -20.97 -11.63
CA TYR A 377 11.07 -20.83 -10.28
C TYR A 377 12.03 -20.14 -9.33
N ALA A 378 11.51 -19.64 -8.23
CA ALA A 378 12.30 -19.21 -7.08
C ALA A 378 11.71 -19.76 -5.76
N VAL A 379 12.61 -20.20 -4.88
CA VAL A 379 12.32 -20.53 -3.49
C VAL A 379 13.03 -19.50 -2.64
N ILE A 380 12.35 -18.92 -1.66
CA ILE A 380 12.93 -17.92 -0.75
C ILE A 380 12.66 -18.28 0.71
N ALA A 381 13.61 -18.01 1.58
CA ALA A 381 13.46 -18.10 3.03
C ALA A 381 14.08 -16.88 3.70
N GLN A 382 13.38 -16.31 4.68
CA GLN A 382 13.86 -15.14 5.42
C GLN A 382 13.63 -15.30 6.91
N ILE A 383 14.64 -14.93 7.69
CA ILE A 383 14.49 -14.67 9.11
C ILE A 383 14.40 -13.17 9.28
N SER A 384 13.26 -12.72 9.82
CA SER A 384 12.97 -11.32 10.16
C SER A 384 13.18 -11.12 11.65
N ILE A 385 13.91 -10.07 12.03
CA ILE A 385 14.22 -9.71 13.41
C ILE A 385 13.90 -8.24 13.62
N GLU A 386 12.88 -7.96 14.44
CA GLU A 386 12.38 -6.61 14.75
C GLU A 386 12.37 -6.39 16.27
N PRO A 387 13.55 -6.07 16.88
CA PRO A 387 13.65 -5.91 18.33
C PRO A 387 12.82 -4.76 18.86
N THR A 388 12.52 -3.77 18.03
CA THR A 388 11.66 -2.61 18.29
C THR A 388 10.94 -2.20 17.00
N GLU A 389 9.88 -1.42 17.11
CA GLU A 389 9.16 -0.86 15.95
C GLU A 389 10.07 -0.04 15.02
N ASN A 390 11.11 0.58 15.58
CA ASN A 390 12.04 1.45 14.87
C ASN A 390 13.27 0.73 14.28
N LEU A 391 13.51 -0.54 14.60
CA LEU A 391 14.69 -1.28 14.15
C LEU A 391 14.28 -2.66 13.68
N GLY A 392 14.54 -2.95 12.43
CA GLY A 392 14.31 -4.25 11.83
C GLY A 392 15.41 -4.63 10.87
N PHE A 393 15.66 -5.94 10.72
CA PHE A 393 16.54 -6.50 9.72
C PHE A 393 16.12 -7.91 9.32
N GLY A 394 16.43 -8.26 8.08
CA GLY A 394 16.17 -9.56 7.48
C GLY A 394 17.44 -10.20 6.97
N LEU A 395 17.56 -11.49 7.22
CA LEU A 395 18.53 -12.35 6.56
C LEU A 395 17.77 -13.27 5.61
N THR A 396 18.04 -13.12 4.33
CA THR A 396 17.27 -13.75 3.24
C THR A 396 18.18 -14.65 2.42
N TYR A 397 17.67 -15.82 2.08
CA TYR A 397 18.24 -16.73 1.11
C TYR A 397 17.20 -17.03 0.04
N SER A 398 17.58 -17.01 -1.24
CA SER A 398 16.75 -17.47 -2.33
C SER A 398 17.53 -18.38 -3.26
N ARG A 399 16.85 -19.40 -3.80
CA ARG A 399 17.34 -20.24 -4.89
C ARG A 399 16.44 -20.04 -6.09
N GLY A 400 17.00 -19.54 -7.19
CA GLY A 400 16.35 -19.41 -8.48
C GLY A 400 16.83 -20.47 -9.48
N TYR A 401 15.96 -20.85 -10.38
CA TYR A 401 16.27 -21.52 -11.65
C TYR A 401 15.60 -20.73 -12.77
N TYR A 402 16.36 -20.44 -13.80
CA TYR A 402 15.96 -19.66 -14.96
C TYR A 402 16.16 -20.51 -16.20
N ALA A 403 15.07 -20.76 -16.93
CA ALA A 403 15.11 -21.42 -18.21
C ALA A 403 15.78 -20.51 -19.27
N PRO A 404 16.30 -21.04 -20.38
CA PRO A 404 16.74 -20.21 -21.50
C PRO A 404 15.69 -19.20 -21.92
N ASP A 405 16.11 -18.03 -22.32
CA ASP A 405 15.27 -16.86 -22.72
C ASP A 405 14.37 -16.29 -21.59
N GLU A 406 14.59 -16.72 -20.33
CA GLU A 406 13.85 -16.25 -19.15
C GLU A 406 14.82 -15.78 -18.04
N LEU A 407 16.03 -15.32 -18.40
CA LEU A 407 17.08 -15.01 -17.45
C LEU A 407 16.93 -13.60 -16.88
N VAL A 408 16.65 -13.55 -15.58
CA VAL A 408 16.53 -12.31 -14.80
C VAL A 408 17.25 -12.46 -13.45
N VAL A 409 18.49 -12.98 -13.48
CA VAL A 409 19.26 -13.32 -12.26
C VAL A 409 19.43 -12.11 -11.32
N SER A 410 19.59 -10.91 -11.87
CA SER A 410 19.70 -9.67 -11.09
C SER A 410 18.36 -8.92 -10.93
N GLY A 411 17.21 -9.52 -11.31
CA GLY A 411 15.89 -8.92 -11.21
C GLY A 411 15.72 -7.70 -12.11
N GLU A 412 16.44 -7.65 -13.25
CA GLU A 412 16.43 -6.56 -14.22
C GLU A 412 16.80 -5.19 -13.61
N THR A 413 17.73 -5.21 -12.67
CA THR A 413 18.22 -3.99 -12.00
C THR A 413 19.71 -3.78 -12.18
N GLY A 414 20.43 -4.77 -12.69
CA GLY A 414 21.87 -4.78 -12.94
C GLY A 414 22.24 -4.56 -14.40
N SER A 415 23.52 -4.84 -14.73
CA SER A 415 23.98 -4.94 -16.11
C SER A 415 23.30 -6.10 -16.84
N GLU A 416 23.31 -6.08 -18.16
CA GLU A 416 22.87 -7.23 -18.97
C GLU A 416 23.64 -8.50 -18.60
N THR A 417 24.97 -8.38 -18.41
CA THR A 417 25.80 -9.47 -17.90
C THR A 417 25.36 -9.97 -16.52
N ALA A 418 24.85 -9.10 -15.64
CA ALA A 418 24.35 -9.53 -14.33
C ALA A 418 22.97 -10.19 -14.41
N ASN A 419 22.17 -9.89 -15.42
CA ASN A 419 20.88 -10.58 -15.68
C ASN A 419 21.08 -11.94 -16.31
N ALA A 420 21.98 -12.06 -17.29
CA ALA A 420 22.28 -13.29 -18.02
C ALA A 420 23.80 -13.57 -18.04
N PRO A 421 24.41 -14.00 -16.91
CA PRO A 421 25.87 -14.08 -16.77
C PRO A 421 26.53 -15.07 -17.73
N PHE A 422 25.81 -16.03 -18.24
CA PHE A 422 26.28 -17.02 -19.19
C PHE A 422 25.66 -16.90 -20.58
N GLY A 423 24.90 -15.80 -20.84
CA GLY A 423 24.12 -15.57 -22.05
C GLY A 423 22.69 -16.10 -21.93
N GLU A 424 21.77 -15.54 -22.71
CA GLU A 424 20.32 -15.81 -22.60
C GLU A 424 19.92 -17.25 -22.94
N GLU A 425 20.67 -17.93 -23.81
CA GLU A 425 20.39 -19.30 -24.22
C GLU A 425 20.84 -20.37 -23.22
N ILE A 426 21.51 -19.98 -22.12
CA ILE A 426 22.10 -20.91 -21.13
C ILE A 426 21.22 -20.97 -19.89
N ALA A 427 20.57 -22.11 -19.66
CA ALA A 427 19.85 -22.33 -18.42
C ALA A 427 20.75 -22.06 -17.21
N THR A 428 20.28 -21.23 -16.28
CA THR A 428 21.06 -20.78 -15.14
C THR A 428 20.33 -21.07 -13.83
N SER A 429 21.05 -21.45 -12.79
CA SER A 429 20.52 -21.43 -11.43
C SER A 429 21.35 -20.48 -10.58
N ALA A 430 20.73 -19.85 -9.57
CA ALA A 430 21.46 -18.96 -8.69
C ALA A 430 21.03 -19.10 -7.23
N ASP A 431 22.04 -19.02 -6.36
CA ASP A 431 21.87 -18.91 -4.91
C ASP A 431 22.06 -17.43 -4.51
N HIS A 432 21.02 -16.81 -3.99
CA HIS A 432 21.03 -15.41 -3.59
C HIS A 432 21.02 -15.29 -2.08
N PHE A 433 21.83 -14.38 -1.56
CA PHE A 433 21.93 -14.03 -0.14
C PHE A 433 21.68 -12.54 0.01
N GLY A 434 20.71 -12.17 0.86
CA GLY A 434 20.35 -10.80 1.15
C GLY A 434 20.48 -10.49 2.64
N LEU A 435 21.05 -9.34 2.95
CA LEU A 435 20.96 -8.72 4.27
C LEU A 435 20.36 -7.33 4.06
N GLN A 436 19.26 -7.06 4.71
CA GLN A 436 18.58 -5.77 4.65
C GLN A 436 18.10 -5.34 6.03
N GLY A 437 17.96 -4.05 6.22
CA GLY A 437 17.48 -3.53 7.49
C GLY A 437 17.02 -2.08 7.41
N LYS A 438 16.22 -1.69 8.41
CA LYS A 438 15.73 -0.34 8.63
C LYS A 438 16.09 0.15 10.02
N TYR A 439 16.30 1.45 10.13
CA TYR A 439 16.40 2.14 11.40
C TYR A 439 15.72 3.50 11.32
N GLN A 440 14.57 3.64 11.99
CA GLN A 440 13.91 4.91 12.16
C GLN A 440 14.56 5.69 13.29
N ILE A 441 15.38 6.67 12.95
CA ILE A 441 16.13 7.49 13.90
C ILE A 441 15.18 8.43 14.65
N SER A 442 14.16 8.93 13.96
CA SER A 442 13.13 9.80 14.49
C SER A 442 11.89 9.75 13.58
N ASP A 443 10.79 10.35 13.98
CA ASP A 443 9.56 10.46 13.16
C ASP A 443 9.81 11.16 11.81
N ARG A 444 10.94 11.88 11.66
CA ARG A 444 11.31 12.65 10.46
C ARG A 444 12.51 12.12 9.71
N LEU A 445 13.10 11.01 10.13
CA LEU A 445 14.26 10.42 9.47
C LEU A 445 14.28 8.92 9.66
N SER A 446 14.20 8.18 8.57
CA SER A 446 14.43 6.75 8.50
C SER A 446 15.57 6.44 7.53
N ILE A 447 16.39 5.46 7.89
CA ILE A 447 17.47 4.92 7.06
C ILE A 447 17.15 3.47 6.81
N SER A 448 17.21 3.05 5.54
CA SER A 448 17.21 1.64 5.18
C SER A 448 18.44 1.32 4.35
N ALA A 449 18.87 0.08 4.39
CA ALA A 449 20.01 -0.38 3.60
C ALA A 449 19.90 -1.86 3.29
N TRP A 450 20.52 -2.27 2.20
CA TRP A 450 20.67 -3.68 1.85
C TRP A 450 22.02 -3.97 1.20
N GLY A 451 22.41 -5.25 1.25
CA GLY A 451 23.46 -5.85 0.46
C GLY A 451 22.97 -7.20 -0.09
N GLY A 452 23.24 -7.48 -1.34
CA GLY A 452 22.91 -8.72 -2.03
C GLY A 452 24.13 -9.37 -2.65
N LEU A 453 24.23 -10.68 -2.53
CA LEU A 453 25.25 -11.53 -3.17
C LEU A 453 24.52 -12.65 -3.90
N SER A 454 24.80 -12.84 -5.19
CA SER A 454 24.26 -13.94 -5.99
C SER A 454 25.40 -14.77 -6.55
N LEU A 455 25.28 -16.09 -6.41
CA LEU A 455 26.18 -17.08 -6.96
C LEU A 455 25.41 -17.83 -8.04
N ALA A 456 25.68 -17.49 -9.30
CA ALA A 456 25.04 -18.10 -10.45
C ALA A 456 25.86 -19.29 -10.96
N HIS A 457 25.17 -20.30 -11.52
CA HIS A 457 25.77 -21.52 -12.04
C HIS A 457 25.13 -21.89 -13.38
N ALA A 458 25.93 -22.02 -14.43
CA ALA A 458 25.48 -22.56 -15.71
C ALA A 458 24.97 -24.00 -15.53
N GLN A 459 23.85 -24.35 -16.15
CA GLN A 459 23.21 -25.68 -16.06
C GLN A 459 23.34 -26.49 -17.35
N THR A 460 23.87 -25.87 -18.39
CA THR A 460 24.10 -26.50 -19.70
C THR A 460 25.37 -25.95 -20.33
N ASP A 461 26.02 -26.76 -21.18
CA ASP A 461 27.08 -26.28 -22.05
C ASP A 461 26.53 -25.38 -23.16
N GLY A 462 27.31 -24.37 -23.57
CA GLY A 462 26.93 -23.49 -24.69
C GLY A 462 28.04 -22.52 -25.08
N ASP A 463 27.66 -21.44 -25.73
CA ASP A 463 28.54 -20.35 -26.16
C ASP A 463 27.88 -19.01 -25.83
N ASN A 464 28.64 -18.15 -25.16
CA ASN A 464 28.23 -16.79 -24.88
C ASN A 464 29.16 -15.82 -25.65
N GLU A 465 28.73 -15.33 -26.79
CA GLU A 465 29.47 -14.39 -27.64
C GLU A 465 30.90 -14.85 -28.02
N GLY A 466 31.08 -16.14 -28.22
CA GLY A 466 32.38 -16.75 -28.53
C GLY A 466 33.19 -17.18 -27.31
N ILE A 467 32.64 -17.07 -26.10
CA ILE A 467 33.16 -17.64 -24.88
C ILE A 467 32.45 -18.98 -24.63
N ALA A 468 33.23 -20.05 -24.52
CA ALA A 468 32.68 -21.36 -24.22
C ALA A 468 32.18 -21.42 -22.78
N VAL A 469 30.90 -21.74 -22.59
CA VAL A 469 30.27 -21.98 -21.28
C VAL A 469 30.21 -23.50 -21.06
N ASN A 470 30.58 -23.95 -19.88
CA ASN A 470 30.45 -25.36 -19.48
C ASN A 470 29.45 -25.50 -18.34
N ASP A 471 28.75 -26.60 -18.30
CA ASP A 471 27.91 -26.98 -17.16
C ASP A 471 28.71 -26.91 -15.86
N GLY A 472 28.23 -26.11 -14.88
CA GLY A 472 28.88 -25.88 -13.61
C GLY A 472 29.80 -24.65 -13.56
N ASP A 473 29.99 -23.90 -14.65
CA ASP A 473 30.67 -22.60 -14.60
C ASP A 473 29.95 -21.65 -13.65
N ASN A 474 30.71 -20.78 -12.95
CA ASN A 474 30.20 -19.95 -11.85
C ASN A 474 30.36 -18.47 -12.18
N ALA A 475 29.38 -17.67 -11.76
CA ALA A 475 29.48 -16.23 -11.72
C ALA A 475 29.07 -15.67 -10.36
N THR A 476 29.75 -14.62 -9.92
CA THR A 476 29.47 -13.93 -8.66
C THR A 476 28.99 -12.50 -8.92
N ILE A 477 27.80 -12.18 -8.42
CA ILE A 477 27.13 -10.89 -8.62
C ILE A 477 26.92 -10.25 -7.26
N PHE A 478 27.17 -8.94 -7.16
CA PHE A 478 27.03 -8.19 -5.91
C PHE A 478 26.30 -6.88 -6.13
N ASN A 479 25.45 -6.47 -5.16
CA ASN A 479 24.76 -5.19 -5.14
C ASN A 479 24.61 -4.65 -3.71
N TRP A 480 24.34 -3.35 -3.59
CA TRP A 480 23.97 -2.74 -2.31
C TRP A 480 23.33 -1.37 -2.52
N ALA A 481 22.52 -0.93 -1.56
CA ALA A 481 22.07 0.45 -1.49
C ALA A 481 21.80 0.91 -0.06
N VAL A 482 21.73 2.24 0.08
CA VAL A 482 21.28 2.95 1.28
C VAL A 482 20.21 3.94 0.86
N THR A 483 19.13 4.00 1.62
CA THR A 483 18.02 4.93 1.41
C THR A 483 17.82 5.81 2.63
N LEU A 484 17.48 7.07 2.40
CA LEU A 484 17.15 8.06 3.40
C LEU A 484 15.75 8.59 3.13
N ALA A 485 14.84 8.33 4.04
CA ALA A 485 13.47 8.84 3.99
C ALA A 485 13.28 9.98 5.00
N PHE A 486 12.65 11.04 4.56
CA PHE A 486 12.31 12.23 5.34
C PHE A 486 10.79 12.39 5.36
N PRO A 487 10.06 11.65 6.22
CA PRO A 487 8.62 11.83 6.38
C PRO A 487 8.29 13.26 6.84
N ASP A 488 7.13 13.75 6.42
CA ASP A 488 6.61 15.09 6.73
C ASP A 488 7.57 16.24 6.39
N LEU A 489 8.44 16.02 5.39
CA LEU A 489 9.37 17.04 4.94
C LEU A 489 8.60 18.24 4.35
N PHE A 490 8.71 19.40 4.98
CA PHE A 490 8.05 20.68 4.68
C PHE A 490 6.53 20.69 4.88
N SER A 491 5.81 19.59 4.74
CA SER A 491 4.37 19.51 5.04
C SER A 491 3.97 18.10 5.47
N GLU A 492 2.93 17.99 6.27
CA GLU A 492 2.34 16.74 6.77
C GLU A 492 1.96 15.81 5.61
N GLY A 493 2.24 14.52 5.71
CA GLY A 493 1.99 13.50 4.69
C GLY A 493 2.97 13.50 3.51
N SER A 494 3.85 14.49 3.39
CA SER A 494 4.85 14.57 2.32
C SER A 494 6.08 13.73 2.65
N LEU A 495 6.80 13.27 1.62
CA LEU A 495 7.98 12.42 1.77
C LEU A 495 9.12 12.94 0.91
N GLY A 496 10.25 13.29 1.53
CA GLY A 496 11.53 13.47 0.83
C GLY A 496 12.29 12.16 0.79
N GLY A 497 12.97 11.86 -0.31
CA GLY A 497 13.73 10.63 -0.48
C GLY A 497 15.06 10.82 -1.17
N ILE A 498 16.09 10.10 -0.68
CA ILE A 498 17.40 9.98 -1.34
C ILE A 498 17.80 8.51 -1.31
N ILE A 499 18.23 7.98 -2.46
CA ILE A 499 18.70 6.62 -2.63
C ILE A 499 20.09 6.67 -3.25
N PHE A 500 21.02 5.90 -2.72
CA PHE A 500 22.37 5.75 -3.24
C PHE A 500 22.81 4.30 -3.16
N GLY A 501 23.32 3.76 -4.28
CA GLY A 501 23.77 2.38 -4.28
C GLY A 501 24.55 1.98 -5.52
N GLN A 502 24.94 0.72 -5.54
CA GLN A 502 25.57 0.04 -6.65
C GLN A 502 24.60 -1.02 -7.17
N PRO A 503 24.04 -0.87 -8.38
CA PRO A 503 23.29 -1.91 -9.05
C PRO A 503 24.07 -3.23 -9.15
N PRO A 504 23.39 -4.36 -9.36
CA PRO A 504 24.04 -5.66 -9.53
C PRO A 504 25.16 -5.63 -10.56
N LYS A 505 26.31 -6.17 -10.15
CA LYS A 505 27.55 -6.22 -10.90
C LYS A 505 28.14 -7.62 -10.86
N VAL A 506 28.58 -8.14 -12.00
CA VAL A 506 29.37 -9.37 -12.08
C VAL A 506 30.81 -9.10 -11.69
N SER A 507 31.25 -9.68 -10.60
CA SER A 507 32.62 -9.50 -10.07
C SER A 507 33.57 -10.62 -10.45
N SER A 508 33.07 -11.79 -10.84
CA SER A 508 33.81 -12.91 -11.43
C SER A 508 32.87 -13.79 -12.25
N ASN A 509 33.37 -14.36 -13.35
CA ASN A 509 32.61 -15.24 -14.23
C ASN A 509 33.56 -16.22 -14.93
N ASP A 510 33.34 -17.53 -14.72
CA ASP A 510 34.15 -18.59 -15.33
C ASP A 510 33.78 -18.83 -16.81
N GLY A 511 32.51 -18.61 -17.18
CA GLY A 511 31.93 -18.91 -18.50
C GLY A 511 31.38 -17.69 -19.24
N GLY A 512 31.78 -16.48 -18.91
CA GLY A 512 31.26 -15.28 -19.54
C GLY A 512 32.07 -14.03 -19.26
N LEU A 513 31.50 -12.87 -19.56
CA LEU A 513 32.12 -11.58 -19.30
C LEU A 513 32.03 -11.21 -17.81
N GLU A 514 33.02 -10.46 -17.34
CA GLU A 514 33.01 -9.77 -16.05
C GLU A 514 32.74 -8.27 -16.31
N ASP A 515 32.03 -7.63 -15.42
CA ASP A 515 31.87 -6.17 -15.45
C ASP A 515 33.19 -5.47 -15.04
N GLU A 516 33.74 -4.63 -15.90
CA GLU A 516 35.07 -4.01 -15.68
C GLU A 516 35.06 -3.02 -14.53
N ASP A 517 34.06 -2.11 -14.49
CA ASP A 517 33.94 -1.02 -13.51
C ASP A 517 32.71 -1.19 -12.64
N SER A 518 32.28 -0.14 -11.96
CA SER A 518 31.08 -0.14 -11.13
C SER A 518 30.14 0.99 -11.54
N ALA A 519 28.88 0.65 -11.74
CA ALA A 519 27.80 1.62 -11.86
C ALA A 519 27.42 2.21 -10.50
N TRP A 520 26.95 3.44 -10.52
CA TRP A 520 26.43 4.11 -9.33
C TRP A 520 25.03 4.65 -9.63
N HIS A 521 24.10 4.30 -8.75
CA HIS A 521 22.75 4.81 -8.78
C HIS A 521 22.56 5.89 -7.71
N ILE A 522 22.07 7.06 -8.13
CA ILE A 522 21.71 8.16 -7.22
C ILE A 522 20.31 8.63 -7.59
N GLU A 523 19.39 8.54 -6.65
CA GLU A 523 18.00 8.98 -6.82
C GLU A 523 17.63 10.02 -5.77
N ALA A 524 16.82 11.00 -6.18
CA ALA A 524 16.22 11.98 -5.28
C ALA A 524 14.77 12.26 -5.72
N GLN A 525 13.86 12.28 -4.75
CA GLN A 525 12.46 12.54 -4.98
C GLN A 525 11.81 13.32 -3.85
N TYR A 526 10.68 13.96 -4.17
CA TYR A 526 9.85 14.64 -3.18
C TYR A 526 8.38 14.40 -3.49
N ARG A 527 7.69 13.58 -2.70
CA ARG A 527 6.25 13.40 -2.78
C ARG A 527 5.55 14.46 -1.94
N TYR A 528 4.91 15.42 -2.61
CA TYR A 528 4.10 16.44 -1.97
C TYR A 528 2.65 15.98 -1.87
N GLN A 529 2.16 15.79 -0.64
CA GLN A 529 0.77 15.44 -0.37
C GLN A 529 -0.11 16.70 -0.43
N ILE A 530 -1.06 16.73 -1.38
CA ILE A 530 -1.98 17.87 -1.56
C ILE A 530 -3.17 17.73 -0.61
N ASN A 531 -3.70 16.51 -0.51
CA ASN A 531 -4.78 16.10 0.39
C ASN A 531 -4.73 14.57 0.53
N ASP A 532 -5.66 13.98 1.28
CA ASP A 532 -5.70 12.54 1.59
C ASP A 532 -5.78 11.62 0.34
N TYR A 533 -6.12 12.17 -0.82
CA TYR A 533 -6.37 11.43 -2.05
C TYR A 533 -5.42 11.77 -3.19
N VAL A 534 -4.64 12.85 -3.08
CA VAL A 534 -3.86 13.38 -4.21
C VAL A 534 -2.47 13.77 -3.77
N ALA A 535 -1.46 13.22 -4.46
CA ALA A 535 -0.06 13.62 -4.30
C ALA A 535 0.59 13.96 -5.65
N ILE A 536 1.62 14.80 -5.62
CA ILE A 536 2.52 15.06 -6.75
C ILE A 536 3.92 14.66 -6.34
N ASN A 537 4.56 13.82 -7.14
CA ASN A 537 5.89 13.30 -6.85
C ASN A 537 6.87 13.60 -8.00
N PRO A 538 7.52 14.79 -8.02
CA PRO A 538 8.70 15.01 -8.83
C PRO A 538 9.90 14.22 -8.29
N GLY A 539 10.67 13.64 -9.20
CA GLY A 539 11.88 12.92 -8.86
C GLY A 539 12.77 12.69 -10.06
N PHE A 540 14.00 12.34 -9.78
CA PHE A 540 14.98 11.98 -10.80
C PHE A 540 15.96 10.96 -10.23
N PHE A 541 16.54 10.17 -11.13
CA PHE A 541 17.73 9.38 -10.80
C PHE A 541 18.76 9.48 -11.92
N VAL A 542 19.99 9.13 -11.57
CA VAL A 542 21.11 9.03 -12.50
C VAL A 542 21.82 7.70 -12.30
N VAL A 543 22.15 7.06 -13.40
CA VAL A 543 23.06 5.92 -13.46
C VAL A 543 24.37 6.42 -14.06
N ILE A 544 25.43 6.38 -13.25
CA ILE A 544 26.78 6.74 -13.64
C ILE A 544 27.49 5.43 -14.00
N ASN A 545 28.24 5.39 -15.09
CA ASN A 545 28.87 4.19 -15.64
C ASN A 545 27.84 3.04 -15.87
N PRO A 546 26.73 3.30 -16.60
CA PRO A 546 25.74 2.24 -16.84
C PRO A 546 26.43 1.03 -17.51
N GLU A 547 25.86 -0.15 -17.32
CA GLU A 547 26.45 -1.44 -17.69
C GLU A 547 27.81 -1.70 -17.02
N ASN A 548 28.04 -1.09 -15.85
CA ASN A 548 29.31 -1.19 -15.10
C ASN A 548 30.55 -0.88 -15.93
N ASN A 549 30.42 0.02 -16.90
CA ASN A 549 31.47 0.43 -17.82
C ASN A 549 31.73 1.95 -17.71
N SER A 550 32.95 2.34 -17.32
CA SER A 550 33.34 3.73 -17.13
C SER A 550 33.48 4.54 -18.43
N ASP A 551 33.50 3.87 -19.57
CA ASP A 551 33.50 4.52 -20.89
C ASP A 551 32.10 4.98 -21.29
N ASN A 552 31.05 4.47 -20.64
CA ASN A 552 29.67 4.84 -20.88
C ASN A 552 29.32 6.17 -20.18
N ASP A 553 28.67 7.07 -20.92
CA ASP A 553 28.16 8.33 -20.38
C ASP A 553 27.04 8.09 -19.36
N ALA A 554 26.97 8.97 -18.35
CA ALA A 554 25.89 8.91 -17.36
C ALA A 554 24.52 9.17 -17.99
N ILE A 555 23.54 8.35 -17.62
CA ILE A 555 22.14 8.46 -18.07
C ILE A 555 21.29 8.99 -16.92
N TYR A 556 20.44 9.97 -17.20
CA TYR A 556 19.54 10.61 -16.23
C TYR A 556 18.09 10.33 -16.61
N VAL A 557 17.28 10.00 -15.65
CA VAL A 557 15.83 9.82 -15.81
C VAL A 557 15.11 10.79 -14.87
N GLY A 558 14.26 11.64 -15.44
CA GLY A 558 13.41 12.57 -14.69
C GLY A 558 11.95 12.23 -14.86
N THR A 559 11.17 12.33 -13.78
CA THR A 559 9.72 12.11 -13.83
C THR A 559 8.96 13.04 -12.88
N ILE A 560 7.72 13.33 -13.26
CA ILE A 560 6.74 13.97 -12.37
C ILE A 560 5.49 13.09 -12.40
N ARG A 561 5.20 12.44 -11.28
CA ARG A 561 4.01 11.60 -11.10
C ARG A 561 2.92 12.40 -10.37
N THR A 562 1.68 12.33 -10.84
CA THR A 562 0.49 12.75 -10.10
C THR A 562 -0.27 11.51 -9.72
N ILE A 563 -0.46 11.29 -8.42
CA ILE A 563 -1.00 10.07 -7.85
C ILE A 563 -2.36 10.39 -7.24
N PHE A 564 -3.35 9.52 -7.52
CA PHE A 564 -4.69 9.55 -6.97
C PHE A 564 -4.97 8.23 -6.26
N GLU A 565 -5.39 8.29 -5.00
CA GLU A 565 -5.79 7.14 -4.17
C GLU A 565 -7.24 7.31 -3.73
N PHE A 566 -8.07 6.24 -3.81
CA PHE A 566 -9.51 6.31 -3.49
C PHE A 566 -10.12 4.96 -3.08
#